data_61a8c0abf6a9e29369e5fdeea4d05600
#
_entry.id   61a8c0abf6a9e29369e5fdeea4d05600
#
_cell.length_a   1.000
_cell.length_b   1.000
_cell.length_c   1.000
_cell.angle_alpha   90.00
_cell.angle_beta   90.00
_cell.angle_gamma   90.00
#
_symmetry.space_group_name_H-M   'P 1'
#
loop_
_entity.id
_entity.type
_entity.pdbx_description
1 polymer ?
#
loop_
_entity_poly.entity_id
_entity_poly.type
_entity_poly.pdbx_seq_one_letter_code
_entity_poly.pdbx_strand_id
1 'polypeptide(L)' 'MATGTVKWFNSTKGYGFIQPDNGGKDVFVHISAVEKAGLNELREGDQVTFDVVPNKGKESAENLKVK' A
#
# COMPACT_ATOMS: atom_id res chain seq x y z
N MET A 1 3.41 -12.84 -0.94
CA MET A 1 3.45 -11.57 -0.21
C MET A 1 4.63 -10.74 -0.62
N ALA A 2 4.39 -9.46 -0.82
CA ALA A 2 5.45 -8.52 -1.14
C ALA A 2 5.74 -7.65 0.08
N THR A 3 6.92 -7.08 0.13
CA THR A 3 7.26 -6.09 1.15
C THR A 3 7.65 -4.79 0.46
N GLY A 4 7.41 -3.69 1.15
CA GLY A 4 7.76 -2.40 0.60
C GLY A 4 7.71 -1.30 1.64
N THR A 5 7.99 -0.10 1.20
CA THR A 5 8.00 1.09 2.04
C THR A 5 6.96 2.07 1.51
N VAL A 6 6.16 2.62 2.41
CA VAL A 6 5.16 3.61 2.01
C VAL A 6 5.88 4.85 1.51
N LYS A 7 5.63 5.20 0.26
CA LYS A 7 6.23 6.38 -0.35
C LYS A 7 5.50 7.63 0.11
N TRP A 8 4.18 7.60 0.08
CA TRP A 8 3.33 8.63 0.65
C TRP A 8 1.90 8.11 0.71
N PHE A 9 1.12 8.70 1.58
CA PHE A 9 -0.29 8.35 1.69
C PHE A 9 -1.08 9.58 2.10
N ASN A 10 -2.23 9.78 1.47
CA ASN A 10 -3.10 10.92 1.78
C ASN A 10 -4.47 10.40 2.18
N SER A 11 -4.75 10.44 3.48
CA SER A 11 -6.02 9.93 4.00
C SER A 11 -7.22 10.78 3.57
N THR A 12 -6.99 12.06 3.29
CA THR A 12 -8.06 12.94 2.81
C THR A 12 -8.50 12.55 1.40
N LYS A 13 -7.54 12.24 0.53
CA LYS A 13 -7.84 11.77 -0.82
C LYS A 13 -8.17 10.28 -0.85
N GLY A 14 -7.73 9.55 0.16
CA GLY A 14 -8.06 8.14 0.31
C GLY A 14 -7.15 7.19 -0.46
N TYR A 15 -5.92 7.57 -0.76
CA TYR A 15 -4.99 6.69 -1.45
C TYR A 15 -3.55 7.09 -1.23
N GLY A 16 -2.65 6.20 -1.62
CA GLY A 16 -1.23 6.44 -1.56
C GLY A 16 -0.48 5.43 -2.41
N PHE A 17 0.84 5.41 -2.28
CA PHE A 17 1.71 4.51 -3.03
C PHE A 17 2.75 3.88 -2.13
N ILE A 18 3.05 2.62 -2.43
CA ILE A 18 4.08 1.85 -1.74
C ILE A 18 5.16 1.51 -2.75
N GLN A 19 6.40 1.74 -2.39
CA GLN A 19 7.53 1.34 -3.22
C GLN A 19 7.95 -0.07 -2.82
N PRO A 20 7.80 -1.07 -3.71
CA PRO A 20 8.23 -2.43 -3.39
C PRO A 20 9.73 -2.53 -3.17
N ASP A 21 10.13 -3.38 -2.24
CA ASP A 21 11.55 -3.58 -1.93
C ASP A 21 12.31 -4.22 -3.08
N ASN A 22 11.61 -4.90 -3.98
CA ASN A 22 12.23 -5.53 -5.13
C ASN A 22 12.59 -4.56 -6.26
N GLY A 23 12.34 -3.27 -6.06
CA GLY A 23 12.67 -2.25 -7.06
C GLY A 23 11.66 -2.11 -8.19
N GLY A 24 10.51 -2.73 -8.06
CA GLY A 24 9.45 -2.62 -9.07
C GLY A 24 8.74 -1.27 -9.03
N LYS A 25 7.72 -1.15 -9.85
CA LYS A 25 6.92 0.07 -9.91
C LYS A 25 6.13 0.27 -8.61
N ASP A 26 5.84 1.52 -8.30
CA ASP A 26 5.03 1.86 -7.15
C ASP A 26 3.68 1.15 -7.22
N VAL A 27 3.23 0.63 -6.07
CA VAL A 27 1.97 -0.08 -5.97
C VAL A 27 0.93 0.87 -5.34
N PHE A 28 -0.21 0.99 -5.99
CA PHE A 28 -1.30 1.82 -5.51
C PHE A 28 -1.95 1.19 -4.28
N VAL A 29 -2.27 1.99 -3.27
CA VAL A 29 -3.00 1.52 -2.10
C VAL A 29 -4.18 2.46 -1.85
N HIS A 30 -5.38 1.88 -1.77
CA HIS A 30 -6.59 2.63 -1.47
C HIS A 30 -6.90 2.54 0.02
N ILE A 31 -7.54 3.59 0.56
CA ILE A 31 -7.86 3.63 1.99
C ILE A 31 -8.71 2.44 2.43
N SER A 32 -9.54 1.89 1.55
CA SER A 32 -10.34 0.72 1.89
C SER A 32 -9.47 -0.47 2.26
N ALA A 33 -8.33 -0.65 1.59
CA ALA A 33 -7.39 -1.72 1.91
C ALA A 33 -6.72 -1.47 3.27
N VAL A 34 -6.44 -0.21 3.57
CA VAL A 34 -5.88 0.19 4.86
C VAL A 34 -6.87 -0.11 5.99
N GLU A 35 -8.12 0.24 5.78
CA GLU A 35 -9.18 0.01 6.77
C GLU A 35 -9.42 -1.48 7.00
N LYS A 36 -9.42 -2.27 5.93
CA LYS A 36 -9.57 -3.73 6.03
C LYS A 36 -8.45 -4.36 6.85
N ALA A 37 -7.28 -3.75 6.83
CA ALA A 37 -6.14 -4.24 7.61
C ALA A 37 -6.20 -3.80 9.07
N GLY A 38 -7.24 -3.04 9.45
CA GLY A 38 -7.38 -2.54 10.81
C GLY A 38 -6.55 -1.29 11.08
N LEU A 39 -6.10 -0.63 10.03
CA LEU A 39 -5.27 0.57 10.16
C LEU A 39 -6.10 1.81 9.84
N ASN A 40 -5.70 2.95 10.39
CA ASN A 40 -6.38 4.21 10.12
C ASN A 40 -5.73 4.92 8.93
N GLU A 41 -4.41 4.83 8.84
CA GLU A 41 -3.65 5.46 7.76
C GLU A 41 -2.28 4.84 7.69
N LEU A 42 -1.57 5.14 6.61
CA LEU A 42 -0.17 4.76 6.44
C LEU A 42 0.67 6.02 6.50
N ARG A 43 1.87 5.89 7.02
CA ARG A 43 2.81 7.00 7.11
C ARG A 43 3.96 6.81 6.15
N GLU A 44 4.45 7.91 5.62
CA GLU A 44 5.63 7.89 4.77
C GLU A 44 6.78 7.21 5.49
N GLY A 45 7.41 6.25 4.81
CA GLY A 45 8.53 5.52 5.38
C GLY A 45 8.16 4.26 6.14
N ASP A 46 6.87 4.00 6.34
CA ASP A 46 6.44 2.77 7.02
C ASP A 46 6.78 1.55 6.17
N GLN A 47 7.26 0.51 6.84
CA GLN A 47 7.49 -0.79 6.19
C GLN A 47 6.23 -1.63 6.27
N VAL A 48 5.79 -2.13 5.14
CA VAL A 48 4.55 -2.91 5.09
C VAL A 48 4.74 -4.18 4.27
N THR A 49 3.91 -5.17 4.58
CA THR A 49 3.77 -6.35 3.73
C THR A 49 2.39 -6.29 3.08
N PHE A 50 2.29 -6.78 1.86
CA PHE A 50 1.05 -6.70 1.12
C PHE A 50 1.03 -7.71 -0.01
N ASP A 51 -0.16 -7.95 -0.56
CA ASP A 51 -0.33 -8.74 -1.76
C ASP A 51 -0.60 -7.79 -2.92
N VAL A 52 0.03 -8.07 -4.05
CA VAL A 52 -0.17 -7.27 -5.26
C VAL A 52 -1.32 -7.88 -6.05
N VAL A 53 -2.35 -7.09 -6.27
CA VAL A 53 -3.56 -7.53 -6.99
C VAL A 53 -3.78 -6.63 -8.19
N PRO A 54 -3.90 -7.19 -9.39
CA PRO A 54 -4.21 -6.37 -10.57
C PRO A 54 -5.63 -5.82 -10.48
N ASN A 55 -5.79 -4.55 -10.79
CA ASN A 55 -7.09 -3.89 -10.74
C ASN A 55 -7.15 -2.85 -11.86
N LYS A 56 -7.95 -3.14 -12.87
CA LYS A 56 -8.16 -2.24 -14.02
C LYS A 56 -6.86 -1.74 -14.64
N GLY A 57 -5.92 -2.66 -14.86
CA GLY A 57 -4.64 -2.33 -15.45
C GLY A 57 -3.62 -1.71 -14.52
N LYS A 58 -3.94 -1.62 -13.24
CA LYS A 58 -3.03 -1.10 -12.22
C LYS A 58 -2.80 -2.16 -11.16
N GLU A 59 -1.64 -2.09 -10.51
CA GLU A 59 -1.36 -2.98 -9.40
C GLU A 59 -1.77 -2.28 -8.09
N SER A 60 -2.55 -2.99 -7.29
CA SER A 60 -3.03 -2.47 -6.00
C SER A 60 -2.53 -3.35 -4.86
N ALA A 61 -2.32 -2.73 -3.70
CA ALA A 61 -1.93 -3.46 -2.50
C ALA A 61 -3.17 -3.90 -1.74
N GLU A 62 -3.17 -5.17 -1.33
CA GLU A 62 -4.23 -5.76 -0.52
C GLU A 62 -3.60 -6.50 0.65
N ASN A 63 -4.41 -6.85 1.65
CA ASN A 63 -3.94 -7.61 2.81
C ASN A 63 -2.72 -6.95 3.48
N LEU A 64 -2.82 -5.65 3.71
CA LEU A 64 -1.74 -4.88 4.27
C LEU A 64 -1.42 -5.24 5.71
N LYS A 65 -0.15 -5.26 6.04
CA LYS A 65 0.32 -5.39 7.42
C LYS A 65 1.52 -4.47 7.60
N VAL A 66 1.49 -3.69 8.66
CA VAL A 66 2.62 -2.85 9.00
C VAL A 66 3.59 -3.66 9.85
N LYS A 67 4.85 -3.59 9.50
CA LYS A 67 5.89 -4.29 10.27
C LYS A 67 6.20 -3.56 11.57
#